data_44aa20d5729dfb67e1f5611d3693f055
#
_entry.id   44aa20d5729dfb67e1f5611d3693f055
#
_cell.length_a   1.000
_cell.length_b   1.000
_cell.length_c   1.000
_cell.angle_alpha   90.00
_cell.angle_beta   90.00
_cell.angle_gamma   90.00
#
_symmetry.space_group_name_H-M   'P 1'
#
loop_
_entity.id
_entity.type
_entity.pdbx_description
1 polymer ?
#
loop_
_entity_poly.entity_id
_entity_poly.type
_entity_poly.pdbx_seq_one_letter_code
_entity_poly.pdbx_strand_id
1 'polypeptide(L)'
;MSNSPHEAGGSRALTLLSVVAPVYNEEGTVEEFCMRVCAALEGLRFELVLVDDGSSDSSAEILDRIADGDPRVRVISLSRNFGHQTALTAGLDHARGDAVVMLDADLQDPPELIPRMLDRWRSGCDVVYAVREEREGESRFKLATARWFYKLFDKLAQVDLEHNSGDFRLLDRQALDALLSMRERNRFLRGMTVWVGYTQAAVPYKRDPRYAGETKYTLSKMLKFSLDAISSFSHRPLQLATLLGFVISTLAFVAIPVVIGLRLAHSYLPGFGTITIAILLLGGIQLIAIGITGEYVGRIYDEVKGRPLYLVRARRNMPAAPADEPAEIERPLVQREL
;
A
#
# COMPACT_ATOMS: atom_id res chain seq x y z
N MET A 1 23.71 -3.46 -9.09
CA MET A 1 24.84 -3.21 -8.21
C MET A 1 24.68 -4.10 -6.99
N SER A 2 25.56 -5.08 -6.83
CA SER A 2 25.56 -6.07 -5.75
C SER A 2 25.97 -5.36 -4.46
N ASN A 3 25.02 -5.15 -3.54
CA ASN A 3 25.34 -4.74 -2.18
C ASN A 3 25.85 -5.97 -1.43
N SER A 4 27.15 -6.00 -1.20
CA SER A 4 27.78 -6.94 -0.27
C SER A 4 27.23 -6.70 1.14
N PRO A 5 26.97 -7.76 1.94
CA PRO A 5 26.50 -7.59 3.31
C PRO A 5 27.58 -6.91 4.15
N HIS A 6 27.25 -5.80 4.79
CA HIS A 6 28.05 -5.26 5.89
C HIS A 6 28.11 -6.30 6.98
N GLU A 7 29.29 -6.86 7.22
CA GLU A 7 29.63 -7.63 8.40
C GLU A 7 29.57 -6.72 9.64
N ALA A 8 28.40 -6.61 10.24
CA ALA A 8 28.22 -6.13 11.60
C ALA A 8 27.66 -7.28 12.42
N GLY A 9 28.54 -8.19 12.82
CA GLY A 9 28.21 -9.39 13.54
C GLY A 9 27.86 -9.14 15.00
N GLY A 10 26.59 -8.88 15.27
CA GLY A 10 25.97 -9.03 16.58
C GLY A 10 24.57 -9.53 16.36
N SER A 11 24.24 -10.75 16.82
CA SER A 11 22.85 -11.22 16.82
C SER A 11 21.99 -10.20 17.56
N ARG A 12 21.01 -9.59 16.88
CA ARG A 12 20.07 -8.64 17.51
C ARG A 12 19.29 -9.32 18.62
N ALA A 13 19.26 -8.73 19.80
CA ALA A 13 18.44 -9.20 20.90
C ALA A 13 16.99 -8.77 20.66
N LEU A 14 16.07 -9.73 20.75
CA LEU A 14 14.64 -9.48 20.68
C LEU A 14 14.07 -9.43 22.09
N THR A 15 13.60 -8.26 22.53
CA THR A 15 12.91 -8.11 23.81
C THR A 15 11.42 -8.29 23.66
N LEU A 16 10.84 -7.71 22.59
CA LEU A 16 9.42 -7.78 22.28
C LEU A 16 9.23 -7.81 20.76
N LEU A 17 8.36 -8.69 20.29
CA LEU A 17 7.86 -8.72 18.90
C LEU A 17 6.47 -8.12 18.85
N SER A 18 6.20 -7.18 17.94
CA SER A 18 4.84 -6.78 17.62
C SER A 18 4.36 -7.46 16.34
N VAL A 19 3.15 -8.00 16.38
CA VAL A 19 2.44 -8.47 15.17
C VAL A 19 1.26 -7.56 14.94
N VAL A 20 1.16 -6.95 13.76
CA VAL A 20 0.13 -5.99 13.40
C VAL A 20 -0.72 -6.56 12.29
N ALA A 21 -2.04 -6.60 12.48
CA ALA A 21 -2.97 -7.05 11.46
C ALA A 21 -4.23 -6.17 11.39
N PRO A 22 -4.60 -5.69 10.19
CA PRO A 22 -5.87 -5.01 9.97
C PRO A 22 -6.99 -6.04 9.84
N VAL A 23 -8.16 -5.72 10.38
CA VAL A 23 -9.36 -6.54 10.35
C VAL A 23 -10.51 -5.72 9.77
N TYR A 24 -11.19 -6.23 8.75
CA TYR A 24 -12.39 -5.63 8.19
C TYR A 24 -13.35 -6.68 7.66
N ASN A 25 -14.42 -6.96 8.40
CA ASN A 25 -15.41 -8.01 8.10
C ASN A 25 -14.75 -9.38 7.92
N GLU A 26 -14.06 -9.82 8.96
CA GLU A 26 -13.30 -11.08 9.03
C GLU A 26 -13.80 -11.98 10.19
N GLU A 27 -15.11 -11.94 10.48
CA GLU A 27 -15.72 -12.73 11.58
C GLU A 27 -15.44 -14.23 11.49
N GLY A 28 -15.25 -14.76 10.26
CA GLY A 28 -14.99 -16.19 10.03
C GLY A 28 -13.51 -16.60 10.12
N THR A 29 -12.56 -15.66 10.23
CA THR A 29 -11.13 -15.95 10.14
C THR A 29 -10.32 -15.44 11.33
N VAL A 30 -10.77 -14.39 12.00
CA VAL A 30 -9.98 -13.67 13.01
C VAL A 30 -9.64 -14.52 14.24
N GLU A 31 -10.53 -15.40 14.70
CA GLU A 31 -10.23 -16.31 15.84
C GLU A 31 -9.12 -17.30 15.49
N GLU A 32 -9.22 -17.95 14.33
CA GLU A 32 -8.23 -18.88 13.82
C GLU A 32 -6.89 -18.18 13.59
N PHE A 33 -6.91 -16.96 13.04
CA PHE A 33 -5.73 -16.13 12.86
C PHE A 33 -5.00 -15.89 14.18
N CYS A 34 -5.73 -15.49 15.23
CA CYS A 34 -5.14 -15.26 16.55
C CYS A 34 -4.55 -16.54 17.15
N MET A 35 -5.24 -17.68 17.02
CA MET A 35 -4.73 -18.97 17.49
C MET A 35 -3.44 -19.36 16.77
N ARG A 36 -3.36 -19.23 15.44
CA ARG A 36 -2.18 -19.55 14.64
C ARG A 36 -1.00 -18.63 14.97
N VAL A 37 -1.24 -17.31 15.14
CA VAL A 37 -0.19 -16.38 15.57
C VAL A 37 0.35 -16.77 16.94
N CYS A 38 -0.52 -17.05 17.91
CA CYS A 38 -0.11 -17.47 19.25
C CYS A 38 0.72 -18.75 19.23
N ALA A 39 0.30 -19.74 18.43
CA ALA A 39 1.03 -21.01 18.28
C ALA A 39 2.38 -20.82 17.58
N ALA A 40 2.45 -20.02 16.51
CA ALA A 40 3.69 -19.75 15.79
C ALA A 40 4.74 -18.99 16.62
N LEU A 41 4.30 -18.25 17.64
CA LEU A 41 5.14 -17.40 18.49
C LEU A 41 5.30 -17.97 19.92
N GLU A 42 4.97 -19.24 20.12
CA GLU A 42 5.14 -19.90 21.42
C GLU A 42 6.60 -19.77 21.90
N GLY A 43 6.77 -19.39 23.17
CA GLY A 43 8.10 -19.16 23.77
C GLY A 43 8.74 -17.80 23.46
N LEU A 44 8.12 -16.96 22.62
CA LEU A 44 8.56 -15.60 22.37
C LEU A 44 7.69 -14.60 23.17
N ARG A 45 8.31 -13.49 23.59
CA ARG A 45 7.56 -12.37 24.14
C ARG A 45 7.03 -11.53 22.98
N PHE A 46 5.70 -11.48 22.82
CA PHE A 46 5.06 -10.75 21.73
C PHE A 46 3.81 -10.00 22.19
N GLU A 47 3.39 -9.05 21.37
CA GLU A 47 2.07 -8.41 21.37
C GLU A 47 1.41 -8.58 20.01
N LEU A 48 0.10 -8.76 19.98
CA LEU A 48 -0.70 -8.82 18.78
C LEU A 48 -1.60 -7.58 18.72
N VAL A 49 -1.34 -6.68 17.78
CA VAL A 49 -2.07 -5.43 17.58
C VAL A 49 -3.05 -5.61 16.42
N LEU A 50 -4.32 -5.75 16.75
CA LEU A 50 -5.41 -5.92 15.78
C LEU A 50 -6.10 -4.59 15.59
N VAL A 51 -6.31 -4.19 14.32
CA VAL A 51 -6.95 -2.91 13.99
C VAL A 51 -8.26 -3.18 13.29
N ASP A 52 -9.39 -2.96 13.98
CA ASP A 52 -10.71 -3.01 13.38
C ASP A 52 -10.93 -1.74 12.54
N ASP A 53 -10.95 -1.89 11.22
CA ASP A 53 -11.19 -0.81 10.26
C ASP A 53 -12.69 -0.51 10.07
N GLY A 54 -13.43 -0.46 11.19
CA GLY A 54 -14.85 -0.14 11.21
C GLY A 54 -15.70 -1.26 10.61
N SER A 55 -15.49 -2.50 11.04
CA SER A 55 -16.28 -3.65 10.62
C SER A 55 -17.77 -3.47 10.88
N SER A 56 -18.59 -4.06 10.02
CA SER A 56 -20.06 -4.05 10.10
C SER A 56 -20.66 -5.40 10.47
N ASP A 57 -19.84 -6.45 10.54
CA ASP A 57 -20.16 -7.80 10.99
C ASP A 57 -19.78 -8.00 12.48
N SER A 58 -19.74 -9.23 12.96
CA SER A 58 -19.38 -9.57 14.33
C SER A 58 -17.88 -9.48 14.65
N SER A 59 -17.03 -9.03 13.71
CA SER A 59 -15.57 -8.96 13.90
C SER A 59 -15.17 -8.13 15.12
N ALA A 60 -15.79 -6.97 15.33
CA ALA A 60 -15.47 -6.09 16.46
C ALA A 60 -15.77 -6.75 17.82
N GLU A 61 -16.91 -7.46 17.94
CA GLU A 61 -17.29 -8.20 19.15
C GLU A 61 -16.37 -9.37 19.43
N ILE A 62 -15.91 -10.05 18.39
CA ILE A 62 -14.96 -11.16 18.47
C ILE A 62 -13.60 -10.64 18.97
N LEU A 63 -13.13 -9.51 18.41
CA LEU A 63 -11.89 -8.88 18.81
C LEU A 63 -11.90 -8.45 20.28
N ASP A 64 -13.00 -7.84 20.74
CA ASP A 64 -13.16 -7.45 22.15
C ASP A 64 -13.08 -8.68 23.07
N ARG A 65 -13.76 -9.78 22.73
CA ARG A 65 -13.73 -11.04 23.48
C ARG A 65 -12.32 -11.65 23.55
N ILE A 66 -11.58 -11.66 22.43
CA ILE A 66 -10.21 -12.17 22.38
C ILE A 66 -9.30 -11.32 23.26
N ALA A 67 -9.43 -10.00 23.20
CA ALA A 67 -8.63 -9.07 24.02
C ALA A 67 -8.93 -9.20 25.51
N ASP A 68 -10.19 -9.46 25.90
CA ASP A 68 -10.56 -9.73 27.30
C ASP A 68 -9.94 -11.03 27.80
N GLY A 69 -9.73 -12.01 26.93
CA GLY A 69 -9.13 -13.32 27.27
C GLY A 69 -7.59 -13.36 27.28
N ASP A 70 -6.92 -12.47 26.54
CA ASP A 70 -5.45 -12.47 26.42
C ASP A 70 -4.89 -11.03 26.44
N PRO A 71 -4.17 -10.62 27.50
CA PRO A 71 -3.62 -9.26 27.62
C PRO A 71 -2.51 -8.95 26.59
N ARG A 72 -2.00 -9.95 25.88
CA ARG A 72 -1.06 -9.73 24.76
C ARG A 72 -1.77 -9.22 23.51
N VAL A 73 -3.08 -9.46 23.38
CA VAL A 73 -3.90 -9.00 22.27
C VAL A 73 -4.41 -7.59 22.58
N ARG A 74 -4.07 -6.68 21.70
CA ARG A 74 -4.44 -5.27 21.75
C ARG A 74 -5.34 -4.94 20.58
N VAL A 75 -6.42 -4.24 20.83
CA VAL A 75 -7.38 -3.87 19.77
C VAL A 75 -7.49 -2.35 19.65
N ILE A 76 -7.44 -1.88 18.42
CA ILE A 76 -7.70 -0.50 18.02
C ILE A 76 -8.92 -0.52 17.11
N SER A 77 -10.02 0.09 17.53
CA SER A 77 -11.20 0.25 16.69
C SER A 77 -11.20 1.63 16.06
N LEU A 78 -11.21 1.71 14.74
CA LEU A 78 -11.30 2.97 14.01
C LEU A 78 -12.74 3.49 13.98
N SER A 79 -12.94 4.80 13.83
CA SER A 79 -14.26 5.40 13.84
C SER A 79 -15.14 5.05 12.64
N ARG A 80 -14.53 4.64 11.54
CA ARG A 80 -15.14 4.15 10.29
C ARG A 80 -14.11 3.37 9.50
N ASN A 81 -14.47 2.83 8.35
CA ASN A 81 -13.51 2.28 7.39
C ASN A 81 -12.67 3.42 6.78
N PHE A 82 -11.35 3.35 6.99
CA PHE A 82 -10.34 4.25 6.43
C PHE A 82 -9.51 3.58 5.33
N GLY A 83 -9.62 2.26 5.19
CA GLY A 83 -8.92 1.45 4.21
C GLY A 83 -7.68 0.74 4.78
N HIS A 84 -7.38 -0.40 4.17
CA HIS A 84 -6.38 -1.37 4.61
C HIS A 84 -5.01 -0.77 4.99
N GLN A 85 -4.43 0.09 4.11
CA GLN A 85 -3.11 0.71 4.36
C GLN A 85 -3.14 1.68 5.55
N THR A 86 -4.27 2.33 5.77
CA THR A 86 -4.47 3.23 6.91
C THR A 86 -4.65 2.45 8.20
N ALA A 87 -5.41 1.37 8.19
CA ALA A 87 -5.57 0.49 9.34
C ALA A 87 -4.23 -0.15 9.75
N LEU A 88 -3.44 -0.64 8.77
CA LEU A 88 -2.07 -1.09 9.00
C LEU A 88 -1.22 0.01 9.66
N THR A 89 -1.27 1.23 9.13
CA THR A 89 -0.54 2.37 9.70
C THR A 89 -0.94 2.63 11.15
N ALA A 90 -2.23 2.58 11.46
CA ALA A 90 -2.70 2.75 12.84
C ALA A 90 -2.12 1.69 13.78
N GLY A 91 -2.06 0.44 13.35
CA GLY A 91 -1.43 -0.62 14.12
C GLY A 91 0.07 -0.43 14.29
N LEU A 92 0.78 -0.02 13.23
CA LEU A 92 2.21 0.25 13.26
C LEU A 92 2.57 1.44 14.17
N ASP A 93 1.76 2.49 14.18
CA ASP A 93 1.92 3.64 15.10
C ASP A 93 1.87 3.22 16.57
N HIS A 94 1.15 2.14 16.90
CA HIS A 94 0.96 1.66 18.26
C HIS A 94 1.82 0.43 18.62
N ALA A 95 2.57 -0.12 17.68
CA ALA A 95 3.46 -1.25 17.88
C ALA A 95 4.71 -0.83 18.68
N ARG A 96 5.11 -1.64 19.69
CA ARG A 96 6.21 -1.31 20.63
C ARG A 96 7.42 -2.22 20.52
N GLY A 97 7.33 -3.30 19.73
CA GLY A 97 8.37 -4.30 19.60
C GLY A 97 9.66 -3.76 18.99
N ASP A 98 10.77 -4.42 19.27
CA ASP A 98 12.07 -4.19 18.63
C ASP A 98 12.03 -4.58 17.15
N ALA A 99 11.22 -5.58 16.85
CA ALA A 99 10.84 -5.99 15.51
C ALA A 99 9.31 -5.97 15.38
N VAL A 100 8.80 -5.55 14.22
CA VAL A 100 7.36 -5.42 13.97
C VAL A 100 7.01 -6.15 12.69
N VAL A 101 6.09 -7.11 12.80
CA VAL A 101 5.55 -7.85 11.67
C VAL A 101 4.19 -7.27 11.30
N MET A 102 3.97 -7.03 10.03
CA MET A 102 2.65 -6.72 9.47
C MET A 102 2.20 -7.83 8.54
N LEU A 103 0.96 -8.30 8.69
CA LEU A 103 0.35 -9.32 7.83
C LEU A 103 -1.17 -9.20 7.84
N ASP A 104 -1.82 -9.82 6.85
CA ASP A 104 -3.28 -9.81 6.71
C ASP A 104 -3.93 -10.88 7.60
N ALA A 105 -5.11 -10.57 8.14
CA ALA A 105 -5.88 -11.49 9.00
C ALA A 105 -6.69 -12.55 8.21
N ASP A 106 -6.57 -12.60 6.87
CA ASP A 106 -7.34 -13.48 5.96
C ASP A 106 -6.81 -14.92 5.86
N LEU A 107 -5.76 -15.25 6.65
CA LEU A 107 -5.09 -16.55 6.70
C LEU A 107 -4.43 -17.02 5.39
N GLN A 108 -4.28 -16.14 4.39
CA GLN A 108 -3.58 -16.49 3.16
C GLN A 108 -2.06 -16.46 3.32
N ASP A 109 -1.57 -15.63 4.20
CA ASP A 109 -0.15 -15.49 4.52
C ASP A 109 0.10 -16.19 5.88
N PRO A 110 0.90 -17.29 5.92
CA PRO A 110 1.02 -18.14 7.10
C PRO A 110 1.82 -17.47 8.22
N PRO A 111 1.26 -17.27 9.43
CA PRO A 111 2.01 -16.73 10.57
C PRO A 111 3.23 -17.56 10.95
N GLU A 112 3.25 -18.84 10.63
CA GLU A 112 4.34 -19.79 10.87
C GLU A 112 5.65 -19.40 10.14
N LEU A 113 5.58 -18.43 9.21
CA LEU A 113 6.77 -17.88 8.55
C LEU A 113 7.53 -16.89 9.44
N ILE A 114 6.88 -16.32 10.45
CA ILE A 114 7.46 -15.26 11.31
C ILE A 114 8.78 -15.67 11.94
N PRO A 115 8.94 -16.90 12.52
CA PRO A 115 10.23 -17.33 13.07
C PRO A 115 11.38 -17.28 12.04
N ARG A 116 11.13 -17.68 10.79
CA ARG A 116 12.14 -17.61 9.71
C ARG A 116 12.47 -16.17 9.33
N MET A 117 11.50 -15.26 9.40
CA MET A 117 11.75 -13.84 9.18
C MET A 117 12.58 -13.24 10.32
N LEU A 118 12.32 -13.64 11.56
CA LEU A 118 13.12 -13.23 12.73
C LEU A 118 14.59 -13.70 12.62
N ASP A 119 14.85 -14.88 12.07
CA ASP A 119 16.23 -15.35 11.85
C ASP A 119 16.98 -14.45 10.87
N ARG A 120 16.32 -13.98 9.80
CA ARG A 120 16.88 -12.99 8.88
C ARG A 120 17.12 -11.64 9.55
N TRP A 121 16.17 -11.19 10.37
CA TRP A 121 16.33 -9.96 11.14
C TRP A 121 17.49 -10.04 12.13
N ARG A 122 17.62 -11.14 12.85
CA ARG A 122 18.74 -11.40 13.77
C ARG A 122 20.08 -11.42 13.06
N SER A 123 20.12 -11.83 11.80
CA SER A 123 21.33 -11.81 10.96
C SER A 123 21.68 -10.43 10.40
N GLY A 124 20.95 -9.37 10.78
CA GLY A 124 21.26 -7.98 10.45
C GLY A 124 20.40 -7.35 9.35
N CYS A 125 19.37 -8.04 8.82
CA CYS A 125 18.44 -7.44 7.86
C CYS A 125 17.43 -6.55 8.59
N ASP A 126 17.20 -5.35 8.09
CA ASP A 126 16.31 -4.37 8.70
C ASP A 126 14.85 -4.55 8.25
N VAL A 127 14.67 -5.00 7.01
CA VAL A 127 13.36 -5.28 6.42
C VAL A 127 13.38 -6.69 5.86
N VAL A 128 12.49 -7.55 6.34
CA VAL A 128 12.34 -8.91 5.82
C VAL A 128 10.95 -9.04 5.22
N TYR A 129 10.85 -9.37 3.94
CA TYR A 129 9.58 -9.48 3.24
C TYR A 129 9.32 -10.91 2.74
N ALA A 130 8.08 -11.32 2.82
CA ALA A 130 7.65 -12.62 2.33
C ALA A 130 7.42 -12.57 0.81
N VAL A 131 8.00 -13.52 0.07
CA VAL A 131 7.86 -13.66 -1.39
C VAL A 131 7.11 -14.95 -1.70
N ARG A 132 6.04 -14.81 -2.47
CA ARG A 132 5.22 -15.94 -2.90
C ARG A 132 5.96 -16.72 -3.98
N GLU A 133 6.15 -18.01 -3.77
CA GLU A 133 6.63 -18.91 -4.82
C GLU A 133 5.59 -18.98 -5.96
N GLU A 134 6.07 -18.92 -7.21
CA GLU A 134 5.19 -18.95 -8.38
C GLU A 134 4.35 -20.25 -8.42
N ARG A 135 3.06 -20.13 -8.75
CA ARG A 135 2.20 -21.28 -9.01
C ARG A 135 2.54 -21.85 -10.38
N GLU A 136 2.93 -23.11 -10.43
CA GLU A 136 2.97 -23.88 -11.68
C GLU A 136 1.55 -23.96 -12.26
N GLY A 137 1.36 -23.52 -13.54
CA GLY A 137 0.12 -23.71 -14.27
C GLY A 137 -0.56 -22.45 -14.83
N GLU A 138 0.04 -21.27 -14.73
CA GLU A 138 -0.54 -20.05 -15.33
C GLU A 138 -0.32 -20.01 -16.86
N SER A 139 -1.37 -19.57 -17.60
CA SER A 139 -1.32 -19.40 -19.05
C SER A 139 -0.17 -18.49 -19.49
N ARG A 140 0.61 -18.89 -20.51
CA ARG A 140 1.72 -18.10 -21.09
C ARG A 140 1.32 -16.70 -21.51
N PHE A 141 0.08 -16.51 -21.97
CA PHE A 141 -0.46 -15.20 -22.35
C PHE A 141 -0.65 -14.29 -21.10
N LYS A 142 -1.20 -14.85 -20.00
CA LYS A 142 -1.38 -14.11 -18.73
C LYS A 142 -0.04 -13.71 -18.14
N LEU A 143 0.96 -14.59 -18.19
CA LEU A 143 2.32 -14.30 -17.75
C LEU A 143 3.02 -13.24 -18.63
N ALA A 144 2.79 -13.23 -19.95
CA ALA A 144 3.37 -12.24 -20.84
C ALA A 144 2.77 -10.85 -20.63
N THR A 145 1.44 -10.76 -20.51
CA THR A 145 0.74 -9.49 -20.22
C THR A 145 1.09 -8.94 -18.84
N ALA A 146 1.17 -9.79 -17.83
CA ALA A 146 1.62 -9.41 -16.49
C ALA A 146 3.07 -8.88 -16.52
N ARG A 147 4.00 -9.57 -17.16
CA ARG A 147 5.40 -9.12 -17.31
C ARG A 147 5.53 -7.79 -18.02
N TRP A 148 4.74 -7.56 -19.09
CA TRP A 148 4.73 -6.28 -19.80
C TRP A 148 4.19 -5.16 -18.89
N PHE A 149 3.10 -5.44 -18.18
CA PHE A 149 2.51 -4.52 -17.21
C PHE A 149 3.51 -4.15 -16.10
N TYR A 150 4.16 -5.13 -15.49
CA TYR A 150 5.15 -4.88 -14.43
C TYR A 150 6.37 -4.11 -14.93
N LYS A 151 6.89 -4.42 -16.13
CA LYS A 151 7.98 -3.62 -16.73
C LYS A 151 7.59 -2.16 -16.97
N LEU A 152 6.35 -1.92 -17.38
CA LEU A 152 5.83 -0.57 -17.55
C LEU A 152 5.67 0.13 -16.19
N PHE A 153 5.17 -0.61 -15.20
CA PHE A 153 4.97 -0.13 -13.83
C PHE A 153 6.33 0.26 -13.19
N ASP A 154 7.34 -0.61 -13.23
CA ASP A 154 8.68 -0.32 -12.69
C ASP A 154 9.32 0.90 -13.33
N LYS A 155 9.16 1.00 -14.66
CA LYS A 155 9.65 2.17 -15.40
C LYS A 155 8.94 3.47 -15.01
N LEU A 156 7.67 3.40 -14.65
CA LEU A 156 6.87 4.56 -14.25
C LEU A 156 6.96 4.88 -12.77
N ALA A 157 6.95 3.88 -11.89
CA ALA A 157 6.89 4.06 -10.44
C ALA A 157 8.23 4.50 -9.81
N GLN A 158 9.37 4.28 -10.48
CA GLN A 158 10.72 4.59 -9.97
C GLN A 158 11.10 3.86 -8.67
N VAL A 159 10.39 2.80 -8.32
CA VAL A 159 10.63 1.96 -7.14
C VAL A 159 10.81 0.53 -7.62
N ASP A 160 11.90 -0.11 -7.24
CA ASP A 160 12.21 -1.50 -7.58
C ASP A 160 11.45 -2.42 -6.62
N LEU A 161 10.20 -2.71 -6.98
CA LEU A 161 9.29 -3.53 -6.16
C LEU A 161 9.44 -5.01 -6.55
N GLU A 162 9.63 -5.87 -5.55
CA GLU A 162 9.49 -7.30 -5.75
C GLU A 162 8.02 -7.65 -6.03
N HIS A 163 7.72 -8.07 -7.26
CA HIS A 163 6.36 -8.22 -7.77
C HIS A 163 5.52 -9.29 -7.04
N ASN A 164 6.19 -10.32 -6.52
CA ASN A 164 5.53 -11.43 -5.81
C ASN A 164 5.46 -11.22 -4.29
N SER A 165 5.83 -10.03 -3.77
CA SER A 165 5.73 -9.71 -2.35
C SER A 165 4.37 -9.12 -1.99
N GLY A 166 3.83 -9.56 -0.86
CA GLY A 166 2.64 -8.97 -0.21
C GLY A 166 3.00 -7.86 0.78
N ASP A 167 2.03 -7.51 1.61
CA ASP A 167 2.24 -6.62 2.74
C ASP A 167 2.83 -7.37 3.96
N PHE A 168 2.98 -8.71 3.87
CA PHE A 168 3.62 -9.54 4.90
C PHE A 168 5.11 -9.23 5.00
N ARG A 169 5.47 -8.42 6.00
CA ARG A 169 6.83 -7.91 6.23
C ARG A 169 7.16 -7.84 7.72
N LEU A 170 8.44 -8.03 8.03
CA LEU A 170 9.01 -7.73 9.32
C LEU A 170 9.93 -6.52 9.16
N LEU A 171 9.78 -5.55 10.04
CA LEU A 171 10.54 -4.31 10.08
C LEU A 171 11.32 -4.24 11.39
N ASP A 172 12.59 -3.88 11.34
CA ASP A 172 13.34 -3.41 12.49
C ASP A 172 12.73 -2.11 13.04
N ARG A 173 12.88 -1.84 14.32
CA ARG A 173 12.37 -0.60 14.95
C ARG A 173 12.86 0.65 14.24
N GLN A 174 14.13 0.74 13.87
CA GLN A 174 14.67 1.91 13.18
C GLN A 174 14.04 2.08 11.79
N ALA A 175 13.88 0.99 11.04
CA ALA A 175 13.22 1.01 9.73
C ALA A 175 11.74 1.41 9.86
N LEU A 176 11.05 0.94 10.90
CA LEU A 176 9.66 1.31 11.19
C LEU A 176 9.56 2.78 11.56
N ASP A 177 10.40 3.30 12.44
CA ASP A 177 10.36 4.70 12.86
C ASP A 177 10.62 5.63 11.66
N ALA A 178 11.54 5.26 10.76
CA ALA A 178 11.76 5.98 9.51
C ALA A 178 10.50 5.93 8.60
N LEU A 179 9.84 4.76 8.48
CA LEU A 179 8.59 4.59 7.74
C LEU A 179 7.46 5.46 8.31
N LEU A 180 7.33 5.49 9.64
CA LEU A 180 6.30 6.25 10.33
C LEU A 180 6.53 7.76 10.31
N SER A 181 7.76 8.21 10.14
CA SER A 181 8.06 9.64 9.94
C SER A 181 7.46 10.22 8.66
N MET A 182 7.22 9.37 7.66
CA MET A 182 6.55 9.75 6.42
C MET A 182 5.03 9.70 6.61
N ARG A 183 4.39 10.87 6.69
CA ARG A 183 2.94 11.00 7.01
C ARG A 183 2.07 11.32 5.78
N GLU A 184 2.53 10.91 4.60
CA GLU A 184 1.76 11.06 3.37
C GLU A 184 0.40 10.35 3.42
N ARG A 185 -0.61 10.98 2.82
CA ARG A 185 -2.00 10.49 2.85
C ARG A 185 -2.22 9.27 1.96
N ASN A 186 -1.66 9.33 0.78
CA ASN A 186 -1.78 8.23 -0.18
C ASN A 186 -0.69 7.19 0.08
N ARG A 187 -0.80 6.50 1.23
CA ARG A 187 0.20 5.54 1.67
C ARG A 187 0.17 4.27 0.82
N PHE A 188 1.35 3.84 0.42
CA PHE A 188 1.60 2.53 -0.15
C PHE A 188 2.79 1.92 0.59
N LEU A 189 2.51 1.29 1.72
CA LEU A 189 3.53 0.84 2.69
C LEU A 189 4.60 -0.03 2.04
N ARG A 190 4.22 -0.88 1.08
CA ARG A 190 5.16 -1.72 0.33
C ARG A 190 6.22 -0.90 -0.42
N GLY A 191 5.83 0.16 -1.08
CA GLY A 191 6.76 1.09 -1.76
C GLY A 191 7.57 1.91 -0.77
N MET A 192 6.94 2.38 0.31
CA MET A 192 7.60 3.15 1.35
C MET A 192 8.69 2.34 2.06
N THR A 193 8.49 1.05 2.33
CA THR A 193 9.52 0.18 2.92
C THR A 193 10.74 -0.02 2.01
N VAL A 194 10.57 0.09 0.69
CA VAL A 194 11.70 0.10 -0.25
C VAL A 194 12.37 1.47 -0.27
N TRP A 195 11.58 2.53 -0.26
CA TRP A 195 12.06 3.91 -0.33
C TRP A 195 12.95 4.31 0.85
N VAL A 196 12.68 3.82 2.06
CA VAL A 196 13.53 4.10 3.25
C VAL A 196 14.97 3.57 3.13
N GLY A 197 15.26 2.65 2.18
CA GLY A 197 16.63 2.29 1.79
C GLY A 197 17.37 1.40 2.77
N TYR A 198 16.71 0.83 3.79
CA TYR A 198 17.30 -0.11 4.74
C TYR A 198 17.63 -1.46 4.10
N THR A 199 18.49 -2.27 4.77
CA THR A 199 18.90 -3.59 4.28
C THR A 199 17.71 -4.54 4.22
N GLN A 200 17.44 -5.10 3.03
CA GLN A 200 16.27 -5.96 2.81
C GLN A 200 16.65 -7.42 2.53
N ALA A 201 15.81 -8.35 2.99
CA ALA A 201 15.92 -9.76 2.66
C ALA A 201 14.56 -10.37 2.33
N ALA A 202 14.56 -11.28 1.36
CA ALA A 202 13.38 -12.06 0.98
C ALA A 202 13.33 -13.39 1.72
N VAL A 203 12.11 -13.81 2.10
CA VAL A 203 11.84 -15.17 2.62
C VAL A 203 10.76 -15.80 1.73
N PRO A 204 11.10 -16.83 0.95
CA PRO A 204 10.14 -17.49 0.07
C PRO A 204 9.17 -18.35 0.88
N TYR A 205 7.88 -18.34 0.45
CA TYR A 205 6.84 -19.17 1.02
C TYR A 205 5.79 -19.57 -0.01
N LYS A 206 5.07 -20.66 0.29
CA LYS A 206 3.90 -21.09 -0.46
C LYS A 206 2.66 -20.49 0.19
N ARG A 207 1.85 -19.81 -0.62
CA ARG A 207 0.60 -19.19 -0.16
C ARG A 207 -0.45 -20.27 0.07
N ASP A 208 -1.09 -20.24 1.24
CA ASP A 208 -2.23 -21.09 1.52
C ASP A 208 -3.45 -20.71 0.67
N PRO A 209 -4.33 -21.66 0.30
CA PRO A 209 -5.63 -21.34 -0.30
C PRO A 209 -6.44 -20.53 0.71
N ARG A 210 -7.28 -19.62 0.21
CA ARG A 210 -8.19 -18.83 1.08
C ARG A 210 -9.02 -19.74 1.97
N TYR A 211 -9.02 -19.46 3.28
CA TYR A 211 -9.81 -20.20 4.25
C TYR A 211 -11.32 -19.93 4.10
N ALA A 212 -11.70 -18.66 3.80
CA ALA A 212 -13.10 -18.25 3.55
C ALA A 212 -13.15 -17.02 2.61
N GLY A 213 -14.30 -16.82 1.92
CA GLY A 213 -14.62 -15.62 1.13
C GLY A 213 -14.29 -15.69 -0.36
N GLU A 214 -14.96 -14.83 -1.16
CA GLU A 214 -14.79 -14.73 -2.61
C GLU A 214 -13.78 -13.62 -2.99
N THR A 215 -13.17 -13.75 -4.18
CA THR A 215 -12.23 -12.75 -4.70
C THR A 215 -12.95 -11.45 -5.05
N LYS A 216 -12.87 -10.43 -4.21
CA LYS A 216 -13.49 -9.11 -4.41
C LYS A 216 -12.70 -8.18 -5.37
N TYR A 217 -11.62 -8.66 -6.02
CA TYR A 217 -10.78 -7.85 -6.90
C TYR A 217 -11.27 -7.88 -8.34
N THR A 218 -11.94 -6.79 -8.75
CA THR A 218 -12.29 -6.54 -10.15
C THR A 218 -11.13 -5.90 -10.90
N LEU A 219 -11.07 -6.07 -12.24
CA LEU A 219 -10.07 -5.42 -13.11
C LEU A 219 -10.00 -3.90 -12.90
N SER A 220 -11.14 -3.25 -12.67
CA SER A 220 -11.20 -1.80 -12.40
C SER A 220 -10.50 -1.43 -11.09
N LYS A 221 -10.62 -2.25 -10.04
CA LYS A 221 -9.91 -2.05 -8.76
C LYS A 221 -8.41 -2.23 -8.92
N MET A 222 -7.97 -3.23 -9.71
CA MET A 222 -6.54 -3.44 -10.01
C MET A 222 -5.95 -2.26 -10.78
N LEU A 223 -6.66 -1.75 -11.81
CA LEU A 223 -6.20 -0.60 -12.58
C LEU A 223 -6.12 0.67 -11.72
N LYS A 224 -7.14 0.92 -10.89
CA LYS A 224 -7.15 2.05 -9.95
C LYS A 224 -5.98 1.95 -8.99
N PHE A 225 -5.76 0.80 -8.34
CA PHE A 225 -4.64 0.57 -7.44
C PHE A 225 -3.28 0.82 -8.11
N SER A 226 -3.12 0.38 -9.36
CA SER A 226 -1.90 0.60 -10.12
C SER A 226 -1.68 2.08 -10.44
N LEU A 227 -2.72 2.81 -10.82
CA LEU A 227 -2.65 4.25 -11.07
C LEU A 227 -2.34 5.02 -9.78
N ASP A 228 -2.95 4.64 -8.68
CA ASP A 228 -2.70 5.22 -7.36
C ASP A 228 -1.24 5.01 -6.93
N ALA A 229 -0.70 3.81 -7.11
CA ALA A 229 0.69 3.50 -6.80
C ALA A 229 1.67 4.30 -7.68
N ILE A 230 1.44 4.35 -9.01
CA ILE A 230 2.27 5.14 -9.93
C ILE A 230 2.25 6.62 -9.55
N SER A 231 1.06 7.19 -9.31
CA SER A 231 0.91 8.62 -8.99
C SER A 231 1.46 9.00 -7.61
N SER A 232 1.54 8.04 -6.68
CA SER A 232 2.11 8.27 -5.34
C SER A 232 3.65 8.34 -5.36
N PHE A 233 4.31 7.57 -6.23
CA PHE A 233 5.77 7.48 -6.24
C PHE A 233 6.43 8.16 -7.45
N SER A 234 5.65 8.64 -8.42
CA SER A 234 6.23 9.16 -9.66
C SER A 234 5.45 10.34 -10.22
N HIS A 235 6.19 11.35 -10.64
CA HIS A 235 5.68 12.47 -11.44
C HIS A 235 5.83 12.23 -12.95
N ARG A 236 6.25 11.02 -13.38
CA ARG A 236 6.41 10.68 -14.80
C ARG A 236 5.15 10.83 -15.65
N PRO A 237 3.92 10.50 -15.17
CA PRO A 237 2.71 10.77 -15.95
C PRO A 237 2.54 12.25 -16.28
N LEU A 238 2.89 13.14 -15.35
CA LEU A 238 2.86 14.58 -15.57
C LEU A 238 3.93 15.02 -16.58
N GLN A 239 5.16 14.46 -16.47
CA GLN A 239 6.24 14.71 -17.44
C GLN A 239 5.85 14.23 -18.85
N LEU A 240 5.17 13.08 -18.97
CA LEU A 240 4.69 12.55 -20.25
C LEU A 240 3.68 13.49 -20.87
N ALA A 241 2.72 14.01 -20.09
CA ALA A 241 1.75 14.99 -20.56
C ALA A 241 2.44 16.27 -21.08
N THR A 242 3.46 16.75 -20.35
CA THR A 242 4.26 17.91 -20.75
C THR A 242 5.04 17.64 -22.05
N LEU A 243 5.68 16.47 -22.16
CA LEU A 243 6.43 16.07 -23.35
C LEU A 243 5.51 15.98 -24.58
N LEU A 244 4.34 15.34 -24.43
CA LEU A 244 3.35 15.26 -25.51
C LEU A 244 2.88 16.64 -25.94
N GLY A 245 2.57 17.53 -24.99
CA GLY A 245 2.22 18.92 -25.27
C GLY A 245 3.31 19.66 -26.05
N PHE A 246 4.57 19.48 -25.65
CA PHE A 246 5.70 20.10 -26.32
C PHE A 246 5.90 19.59 -27.75
N VAL A 247 5.82 18.26 -27.95
CA VAL A 247 5.94 17.64 -29.28
C VAL A 247 4.85 18.13 -30.22
N ILE A 248 3.60 18.16 -29.76
CA ILE A 248 2.46 18.61 -30.56
C ILE A 248 2.57 20.11 -30.89
N SER A 249 2.95 20.94 -29.92
CA SER A 249 3.16 22.37 -30.14
C SER A 249 4.28 22.62 -31.17
N THR A 250 5.36 21.85 -31.10
CA THR A 250 6.47 21.94 -32.08
C THR A 250 6.01 21.53 -33.46
N LEU A 251 5.25 20.45 -33.60
CA LEU A 251 4.68 20.00 -34.89
C LEU A 251 3.71 21.06 -35.46
N ALA A 252 2.85 21.63 -34.62
CA ALA A 252 1.96 22.70 -35.02
C ALA A 252 2.73 23.95 -35.50
N PHE A 253 3.77 24.34 -34.77
CA PHE A 253 4.63 25.48 -35.14
C PHE A 253 5.34 25.27 -36.47
N VAL A 254 5.83 24.04 -36.75
CA VAL A 254 6.44 23.67 -38.04
C VAL A 254 5.41 23.60 -39.15
N ALA A 255 4.19 23.18 -38.88
CA ALA A 255 3.12 23.09 -39.86
C ALA A 255 2.62 24.47 -40.37
N ILE A 256 2.67 25.51 -39.52
CA ILE A 256 2.21 26.87 -39.88
C ILE A 256 2.89 27.43 -41.17
N PRO A 257 4.22 27.52 -41.26
CA PRO A 257 4.88 28.03 -42.47
C PRO A 257 4.66 27.13 -43.70
N VAL A 258 4.53 25.79 -43.49
CA VAL A 258 4.22 24.86 -44.56
C VAL A 258 2.83 25.17 -45.18
N VAL A 259 1.81 25.34 -44.32
CA VAL A 259 0.45 25.67 -44.75
C VAL A 259 0.39 27.04 -45.46
N ILE A 260 1.11 28.04 -44.94
CA ILE A 260 1.24 29.35 -45.55
C ILE A 260 1.90 29.25 -46.95
N GLY A 261 2.97 28.50 -47.09
CA GLY A 261 3.67 28.27 -48.34
C GLY A 261 2.79 27.59 -49.40
N LEU A 262 2.07 26.52 -49.01
CA LEU A 262 1.11 25.84 -49.89
C LEU A 262 -0.03 26.75 -50.34
N ARG A 263 -0.52 27.63 -49.47
CA ARG A 263 -1.57 28.59 -49.79
C ARG A 263 -1.07 29.63 -50.78
N LEU A 264 0.15 30.15 -50.62
CA LEU A 264 0.74 31.12 -51.55
C LEU A 264 1.04 30.48 -52.91
N ALA A 265 1.31 29.17 -52.98
CA ALA A 265 1.51 28.41 -54.21
C ALA A 265 0.18 28.04 -54.90
N HIS A 266 -0.97 28.57 -54.51
CA HIS A 266 -2.32 28.30 -55.07
C HIS A 266 -2.71 26.80 -55.05
N SER A 267 -2.05 25.97 -54.24
CA SER A 267 -2.42 24.56 -54.01
C SER A 267 -3.50 24.51 -52.93
N TYR A 268 -4.77 24.54 -53.35
CA TYR A 268 -5.91 24.52 -52.43
C TYR A 268 -6.11 23.11 -51.85
N LEU A 269 -5.95 22.98 -50.55
CA LEU A 269 -6.35 21.76 -49.78
C LEU A 269 -7.79 22.00 -49.28
N PRO A 270 -8.77 21.20 -49.67
CA PRO A 270 -10.11 21.25 -49.08
C PRO A 270 -10.00 20.85 -47.62
N GLY A 271 -10.17 21.81 -46.67
CA GLY A 271 -9.60 21.70 -45.34
C GLY A 271 -10.57 21.49 -44.19
N PHE A 272 -11.91 21.50 -44.41
CA PHE A 272 -12.86 21.48 -43.28
C PHE A 272 -12.72 20.19 -42.42
N GLY A 273 -12.65 19.03 -43.05
CA GLY A 273 -12.49 17.75 -42.32
C GLY A 273 -11.14 17.64 -41.57
N THR A 274 -10.07 18.09 -42.21
CA THR A 274 -8.72 18.06 -41.62
C THR A 274 -8.61 18.99 -40.40
N ILE A 275 -9.20 20.19 -40.48
CA ILE A 275 -9.25 21.18 -39.40
C ILE A 275 -10.05 20.62 -38.23
N THR A 276 -11.21 20.01 -38.50
CA THR A 276 -12.06 19.42 -37.46
C THR A 276 -11.32 18.28 -36.70
N ILE A 277 -10.67 17.38 -37.45
CA ILE A 277 -9.88 16.29 -36.84
C ILE A 277 -8.71 16.86 -36.00
N ALA A 278 -8.01 17.87 -36.51
CA ALA A 278 -6.90 18.49 -35.79
C ALA A 278 -7.39 19.16 -34.50
N ILE A 279 -8.49 19.87 -34.51
CA ILE A 279 -9.10 20.50 -33.32
C ILE A 279 -9.53 19.46 -32.30
N LEU A 280 -10.21 18.39 -32.72
CA LEU A 280 -10.64 17.31 -31.84
C LEU A 280 -9.47 16.57 -31.23
N LEU A 281 -8.42 16.28 -32.01
CA LEU A 281 -7.21 15.62 -31.52
C LEU A 281 -6.48 16.49 -30.49
N LEU A 282 -6.24 17.77 -30.81
CA LEU A 282 -5.59 18.71 -29.89
C LEU A 282 -6.41 18.92 -28.62
N GLY A 283 -7.71 19.13 -28.76
CA GLY A 283 -8.63 19.27 -27.64
C GLY A 283 -8.65 18.03 -26.73
N GLY A 284 -8.68 16.85 -27.33
CA GLY A 284 -8.62 15.58 -26.59
C GLY A 284 -7.32 15.43 -25.80
N ILE A 285 -6.17 15.72 -26.40
CA ILE A 285 -4.87 15.66 -25.73
C ILE A 285 -4.76 16.71 -24.62
N GLN A 286 -5.27 17.92 -24.85
CA GLN A 286 -5.34 18.95 -23.82
C GLN A 286 -6.18 18.52 -22.61
N LEU A 287 -7.36 17.93 -22.82
CA LEU A 287 -8.21 17.43 -21.75
C LEU A 287 -7.54 16.33 -20.94
N ILE A 288 -6.80 15.42 -21.59
CA ILE A 288 -6.00 14.38 -20.90
C ILE A 288 -4.91 15.03 -20.04
N ALA A 289 -4.17 16.00 -20.58
CA ALA A 289 -3.12 16.68 -19.84
C ALA A 289 -3.67 17.43 -18.61
N ILE A 290 -4.80 18.14 -18.78
CA ILE A 290 -5.50 18.83 -17.68
C ILE A 290 -5.99 17.81 -16.65
N GLY A 291 -6.54 16.66 -17.08
CA GLY A 291 -6.98 15.59 -16.19
C GLY A 291 -5.83 15.04 -15.33
N ILE A 292 -4.66 14.77 -15.94
CA ILE A 292 -3.48 14.33 -15.21
C ILE A 292 -3.04 15.41 -14.21
N THR A 293 -2.97 16.67 -14.62
CA THR A 293 -2.62 17.78 -13.72
C THR A 293 -3.62 17.89 -12.56
N GLY A 294 -4.92 17.75 -12.86
CA GLY A 294 -5.99 17.77 -11.86
C GLY A 294 -5.82 16.68 -10.79
N GLU A 295 -5.39 15.47 -11.18
CA GLU A 295 -5.12 14.38 -10.25
C GLU A 295 -4.00 14.75 -9.24
N TYR A 296 -2.88 15.34 -9.74
CA TYR A 296 -1.79 15.78 -8.86
C TYR A 296 -2.19 16.94 -7.96
N VAL A 297 -2.97 17.91 -8.48
CA VAL A 297 -3.52 19.01 -7.68
C VAL A 297 -4.44 18.47 -6.58
N GLY A 298 -5.27 17.48 -6.89
CA GLY A 298 -6.13 16.80 -5.93
C GLY A 298 -5.32 16.15 -4.79
N ARG A 299 -4.23 15.46 -5.11
CA ARG A 299 -3.32 14.86 -4.11
C ARG A 299 -2.64 15.92 -3.24
N ILE A 300 -2.12 16.99 -3.83
CA ILE A 300 -1.55 18.13 -3.09
C ILE A 300 -2.61 18.74 -2.15
N TYR A 301 -3.84 18.91 -2.63
CA TYR A 301 -4.93 19.43 -1.82
C TYR A 301 -5.25 18.53 -0.61
N ASP A 302 -5.22 17.21 -0.77
CA ASP A 302 -5.44 16.28 0.31
C ASP A 302 -4.29 16.32 1.33
N GLU A 303 -3.04 16.48 0.90
CA GLU A 303 -1.88 16.66 1.80
C GLU A 303 -1.97 17.98 2.59
N VAL A 304 -2.28 19.08 1.91
CA VAL A 304 -2.35 20.43 2.53
C VAL A 304 -3.47 20.53 3.56
N LYS A 305 -4.56 19.79 3.41
CA LYS A 305 -5.63 19.75 4.41
C LYS A 305 -5.18 19.32 5.80
N GLY A 306 -4.10 18.53 5.92
CA GLY A 306 -3.53 18.09 7.18
C GLY A 306 -4.49 17.31 8.09
N ARG A 307 -5.55 16.68 7.56
CA ARG A 307 -6.48 15.87 8.36
C ARG A 307 -5.76 14.64 8.89
N PRO A 308 -6.06 14.12 10.10
CA PRO A 308 -5.50 12.86 10.59
C PRO A 308 -5.71 11.72 9.58
N LEU A 309 -4.74 10.81 9.50
CA LEU A 309 -4.83 9.63 8.62
C LEU A 309 -6.02 8.74 9.02
N TYR A 310 -6.22 8.56 10.32
CA TYR A 310 -7.29 7.79 10.92
C TYR A 310 -7.79 8.45 12.21
N LEU A 311 -8.93 8.01 12.71
CA LEU A 311 -9.47 8.40 14.01
C LEU A 311 -9.78 7.12 14.79
N VAL A 312 -9.24 7.03 16.00
CA VAL A 312 -9.50 5.93 16.92
C VAL A 312 -10.82 6.17 17.64
N ARG A 313 -11.71 5.17 17.65
CA ARG A 313 -12.95 5.17 18.40
C ARG A 313 -12.79 4.54 19.77
N ALA A 314 -12.06 3.43 19.86
CA ALA A 314 -11.85 2.68 21.11
C ALA A 314 -10.52 1.95 21.08
N ARG A 315 -9.99 1.67 22.28
CA ARG A 315 -8.76 0.89 22.49
C ARG A 315 -9.01 -0.16 23.57
N ARG A 316 -8.44 -1.38 23.38
CA ARG A 316 -8.45 -2.45 24.38
C ARG A 316 -7.01 -2.90 24.66
N ASN A 317 -6.71 -3.17 25.93
CA ASN A 317 -5.40 -3.64 26.41
C ASN A 317 -4.23 -2.70 26.00
N MET A 318 -4.54 -1.42 25.78
CA MET A 318 -3.53 -0.41 25.46
C MET A 318 -3.35 0.54 26.64
N PRO A 319 -2.14 1.08 26.88
CA PRO A 319 -1.98 2.15 27.85
C PRO A 319 -2.75 3.38 27.38
N ALA A 320 -3.05 4.26 28.34
CA ALA A 320 -3.65 5.54 28.02
C ALA A 320 -2.84 6.28 26.95
N ALA A 321 -3.56 6.93 26.02
CA ALA A 321 -2.92 7.72 24.97
C ALA A 321 -1.98 8.78 25.58
N PRO A 322 -0.83 9.07 24.94
CA PRO A 322 -0.06 10.26 25.29
C PRO A 322 -0.97 11.51 25.20
N ALA A 323 -0.75 12.47 26.06
CA ALA A 323 -1.59 13.69 26.18
C ALA A 323 -1.70 14.54 24.91
N ASP A 324 -0.86 14.29 23.90
CA ASP A 324 -0.79 15.02 22.62
C ASP A 324 -1.59 14.38 21.46
N GLU A 325 -2.24 13.23 21.67
CA GLU A 325 -3.15 12.68 20.66
C GLU A 325 -4.52 13.40 20.72
N PRO A 326 -5.16 13.70 19.57
CA PRO A 326 -6.50 14.27 19.55
C PRO A 326 -7.44 13.38 20.35
N ALA A 327 -8.20 14.03 21.27
CA ALA A 327 -9.05 13.37 22.24
C ALA A 327 -9.90 12.24 21.62
N GLU A 328 -9.92 11.10 22.28
CA GLU A 328 -10.79 9.98 21.97
C GLU A 328 -12.24 10.49 21.95
N ILE A 329 -12.92 10.35 20.79
CA ILE A 329 -14.31 10.76 20.69
C ILE A 329 -15.15 9.68 21.38
N GLU A 330 -15.34 9.80 22.68
CA GLU A 330 -16.33 9.02 23.42
C GLU A 330 -17.73 9.35 22.88
N ARG A 331 -18.25 8.50 22.00
CA ARG A 331 -19.69 8.47 21.76
C ARG A 331 -20.32 7.59 22.84
N PRO A 332 -21.32 8.07 23.57
CA PRO A 332 -22.09 7.21 24.46
C PRO A 332 -22.65 6.05 23.63
N LEU A 333 -22.56 4.83 24.18
CA LEU A 333 -23.17 3.63 23.63
C LEU A 333 -24.68 3.94 23.47
N VAL A 334 -25.09 4.30 22.27
CA VAL A 334 -26.50 4.34 21.91
C VAL A 334 -26.98 2.90 21.94
N GLN A 335 -27.67 2.55 23.03
CA GLN A 335 -28.46 1.34 23.10
C GLN A 335 -29.29 1.24 21.82
N ARG A 336 -29.00 0.23 21.00
CA ARG A 336 -29.91 -0.20 19.94
C ARG A 336 -31.04 -0.99 20.63
N GLU A 337 -32.00 -0.28 21.18
CA GLU A 337 -33.35 -0.76 21.28
C GLU A 337 -34.08 -0.28 20.02
N LEU A 338 -34.39 -1.18 19.10
CA LEU A 338 -35.63 -1.43 18.36
C LEU A 338 -35.37 -2.40 17.22
#